data_d1dd8de62c3e76a063589b6d116dc987
#
_entry.id   d1dd8de62c3e76a063589b6d116dc987
#
_cell.length_a   1.000
_cell.length_b   1.000
_cell.length_c   1.000
_cell.angle_alpha   90.00
_cell.angle_beta   90.00
_cell.angle_gamma   90.00
#
_symmetry.space_group_name_H-M   'P 1'
#
loop_
_entity.id
_entity.type
_entity.pdbx_description
1 polymer ?
#
loop_
_entity_poly.entity_id
_entity_poly.type
_entity_poly.pdbx_seq_one_letter_code
_entity_poly.pdbx_strand_id
1 'polypeptide(L)'
;MTTSRTALVTGANQGLGRALVEGLAARMSPEDLVLLTGRDPGRVQAAAAEVASGPAVARVEGRVLNVRDADSIASLAAELGAIDIVFSNATARMSPDADPTDEVDAVAETSNLATTRILREFAPRLRSGGRLIIVASALGTLDKLDPRIAGRFADVAEQDLDAVDALVAAWRQAVHDGRGADEGYGTWLNIPSKVAQVAAVRAIARERRAAELAENKLIMALCPGLIDTDASRPWFEDMSNAQTPAQAASWPLELVLGSTFDPAFYGELVQFGKVLPWETGIPVAHTAAA
;
A
#
# COMPACT_ATOMS: atom_id res chain seq x y z
N MET A 1 16.18 -23.40 15.15
CA MET A 1 14.72 -23.24 15.29
C MET A 1 14.33 -22.06 14.41
N THR A 2 13.54 -22.26 13.38
CA THR A 2 13.00 -21.17 12.59
C THR A 2 11.99 -20.43 13.47
N THR A 3 12.22 -19.14 13.71
CA THR A 3 11.23 -18.27 14.38
C THR A 3 9.98 -18.19 13.53
N SER A 4 8.79 -18.32 14.14
CA SER A 4 7.52 -18.16 13.41
C SER A 4 7.43 -16.75 12.82
N ARG A 5 6.94 -16.64 11.59
CA ARG A 5 6.74 -15.38 10.89
C ARG A 5 5.36 -14.80 11.18
N THR A 6 5.27 -13.49 11.14
CA THR A 6 4.00 -12.77 11.26
C THR A 6 3.78 -11.89 10.03
N ALA A 7 2.62 -12.04 9.41
CA ALA A 7 2.16 -11.22 8.30
C ALA A 7 0.93 -10.39 8.69
N LEU A 8 0.87 -9.14 8.28
CA LEU A 8 -0.22 -8.19 8.50
C LEU A 8 -0.75 -7.66 7.17
N VAL A 9 -2.06 -7.72 6.95
CA VAL A 9 -2.71 -7.11 5.77
C VAL A 9 -3.82 -6.18 6.23
N THR A 10 -3.73 -4.89 5.85
CA THR A 10 -4.76 -3.91 6.19
C THR A 10 -5.90 -3.89 5.17
N GLY A 11 -7.15 -3.64 5.61
CA GLY A 11 -8.32 -3.63 4.73
C GLY A 11 -8.57 -4.98 4.05
N ALA A 12 -8.39 -6.08 4.78
CA ALA A 12 -8.29 -7.41 4.23
C ALA A 12 -9.58 -8.25 4.28
N ASN A 13 -10.71 -7.66 4.63
CA ASN A 13 -12.00 -8.39 4.68
C ASN A 13 -12.64 -8.63 3.29
N GLN A 14 -12.07 -8.08 2.21
CA GLN A 14 -12.56 -8.24 0.83
C GLN A 14 -11.47 -7.92 -0.20
N GLY A 15 -11.75 -8.18 -1.48
CA GLY A 15 -10.93 -7.77 -2.63
C GLY A 15 -9.49 -8.28 -2.57
N LEU A 16 -8.55 -7.42 -2.99
CA LEU A 16 -7.12 -7.76 -3.02
C LEU A 16 -6.58 -8.12 -1.63
N GLY A 17 -6.96 -7.35 -0.59
CA GLY A 17 -6.48 -7.61 0.76
C GLY A 17 -6.86 -9.00 1.27
N ARG A 18 -8.09 -9.46 0.97
CA ARG A 18 -8.52 -10.82 1.30
C ARG A 18 -7.72 -11.87 0.51
N ALA A 19 -7.54 -11.68 -0.78
CA ALA A 19 -6.76 -12.60 -1.62
C ALA A 19 -5.29 -12.71 -1.16
N LEU A 20 -4.71 -11.60 -0.68
CA LEU A 20 -3.37 -11.63 -0.08
C LEU A 20 -3.34 -12.47 1.20
N VAL A 21 -4.34 -12.33 2.10
CA VAL A 21 -4.44 -13.15 3.31
C VAL A 21 -4.62 -14.62 2.97
N GLU A 22 -5.53 -14.96 2.05
CA GLU A 22 -5.75 -16.34 1.57
C GLU A 22 -4.46 -16.96 1.02
N GLY A 23 -3.73 -16.21 0.18
CA GLY A 23 -2.48 -16.68 -0.40
C GLY A 23 -1.33 -16.82 0.59
N LEU A 24 -1.22 -15.91 1.58
CA LEU A 24 -0.27 -16.02 2.69
C LEU A 24 -0.61 -17.23 3.57
N ALA A 25 -1.86 -17.37 3.97
CA ALA A 25 -2.31 -18.46 4.84
C ALA A 25 -2.11 -19.83 4.21
N ALA A 26 -2.29 -19.95 2.90
CA ALA A 26 -2.08 -21.21 2.19
C ALA A 26 -0.60 -21.59 1.98
N ARG A 27 0.34 -20.62 2.05
CA ARG A 27 1.73 -20.80 1.64
C ARG A 27 2.75 -20.61 2.77
N MET A 28 2.37 -19.98 3.88
CA MET A 28 3.20 -19.87 5.08
C MET A 28 3.13 -21.15 5.92
N SER A 29 4.04 -21.30 6.88
CA SER A 29 4.14 -22.51 7.71
C SER A 29 3.02 -22.58 8.75
N PRO A 30 2.69 -23.75 9.30
CA PRO A 30 1.64 -23.91 10.33
C PRO A 30 1.90 -23.09 11.60
N GLU A 31 3.15 -22.80 11.91
CA GLU A 31 3.59 -22.00 13.07
C GLU A 31 3.47 -20.50 12.82
N ASP A 32 3.32 -20.08 11.56
CA ASP A 32 3.25 -18.67 11.16
C ASP A 32 1.84 -18.11 11.45
N LEU A 33 1.77 -16.78 11.56
CA LEU A 33 0.54 -16.04 11.82
C LEU A 33 0.24 -15.05 10.69
N VAL A 34 -0.98 -15.08 10.18
CA VAL A 34 -1.50 -14.11 9.21
C VAL A 34 -2.62 -13.30 9.86
N LEU A 35 -2.43 -12.01 10.00
CA LEU A 35 -3.38 -11.06 10.56
C LEU A 35 -4.23 -10.43 9.46
N LEU A 36 -5.51 -10.77 9.43
CA LEU A 36 -6.53 -10.15 8.61
C LEU A 36 -7.09 -8.95 9.36
N THR A 37 -6.89 -7.72 8.85
CA THR A 37 -7.35 -6.54 9.57
C THR A 37 -8.34 -5.69 8.79
N GLY A 38 -9.17 -4.98 9.54
CA GLY A 38 -10.17 -4.04 9.06
C GLY A 38 -10.84 -3.30 10.21
N ARG A 39 -11.63 -2.28 9.90
CA ARG A 39 -12.24 -1.41 10.91
C ARG A 39 -13.53 -1.96 11.55
N ASP A 40 -14.22 -2.85 10.85
CA ASP A 40 -15.49 -3.43 11.30
C ASP A 40 -15.24 -4.80 11.94
N PRO A 41 -15.51 -4.96 13.26
CA PRO A 41 -15.21 -6.21 13.97
C PRO A 41 -15.97 -7.40 13.41
N GLY A 42 -17.25 -7.24 13.05
CA GLY A 42 -18.08 -8.34 12.53
C GLY A 42 -17.56 -8.85 11.18
N ARG A 43 -17.26 -7.94 10.25
CA ARG A 43 -16.71 -8.29 8.93
C ARG A 43 -15.31 -8.89 9.03
N VAL A 44 -14.49 -8.41 9.95
CA VAL A 44 -13.13 -8.94 10.20
C VAL A 44 -13.20 -10.38 10.70
N GLN A 45 -14.01 -10.65 11.72
CA GLN A 45 -14.14 -11.98 12.28
C GLN A 45 -14.76 -12.98 11.30
N ALA A 46 -15.81 -12.58 10.58
CA ALA A 46 -16.40 -13.43 9.55
C ALA A 46 -15.39 -13.78 8.45
N ALA A 47 -14.68 -12.77 7.91
CA ALA A 47 -13.70 -13.01 6.86
C ALA A 47 -12.51 -13.87 7.33
N ALA A 48 -12.03 -13.67 8.57
CA ALA A 48 -10.96 -14.49 9.13
C ALA A 48 -11.39 -15.96 9.34
N ALA A 49 -12.61 -16.19 9.81
CA ALA A 49 -13.16 -17.53 9.97
C ALA A 49 -13.34 -18.25 8.63
N GLU A 50 -13.82 -17.54 7.60
CA GLU A 50 -13.95 -18.08 6.25
C GLU A 50 -12.58 -18.49 5.67
N VAL A 51 -11.55 -17.64 5.81
CA VAL A 51 -10.19 -17.97 5.34
C VAL A 51 -9.62 -19.16 6.12
N ALA A 52 -9.77 -19.18 7.43
CA ALA A 52 -9.28 -20.27 8.27
C ALA A 52 -9.98 -21.61 8.00
N SER A 53 -11.22 -21.60 7.51
CA SER A 53 -11.96 -22.82 7.10
C SER A 53 -11.60 -23.32 5.69
N GLY A 54 -10.83 -22.54 4.93
CA GLY A 54 -10.37 -22.86 3.59
C GLY A 54 -9.04 -23.64 3.59
N PRO A 55 -8.25 -23.54 2.52
CA PRO A 55 -6.97 -24.26 2.38
C PRO A 55 -5.82 -23.59 3.16
N ALA A 56 -6.13 -22.94 4.29
CA ALA A 56 -5.14 -22.30 5.14
C ALA A 56 -4.22 -23.33 5.81
N VAL A 57 -2.93 -23.06 5.79
CA VAL A 57 -1.88 -23.83 6.50
C VAL A 57 -1.42 -23.06 7.73
N ALA A 58 -1.12 -21.76 7.55
CA ALA A 58 -0.78 -20.88 8.65
C ALA A 58 -2.01 -20.49 9.47
N ARG A 59 -1.79 -20.07 10.71
CA ARG A 59 -2.86 -19.53 11.57
C ARG A 59 -3.36 -18.21 11.01
N VAL A 60 -4.68 -18.03 10.99
CA VAL A 60 -5.32 -16.78 10.57
C VAL A 60 -6.09 -16.18 11.76
N GLU A 61 -5.79 -14.93 12.06
CA GLU A 61 -6.51 -14.18 13.11
C GLU A 61 -7.09 -12.90 12.57
N GLY A 62 -8.36 -12.64 12.87
CA GLY A 62 -9.00 -11.35 12.63
C GLY A 62 -8.65 -10.34 13.71
N ARG A 63 -8.11 -9.16 13.32
CA ARG A 63 -7.79 -8.07 14.24
C ARG A 63 -8.46 -6.78 13.80
N VAL A 64 -9.16 -6.13 14.72
CA VAL A 64 -9.73 -4.81 14.44
C VAL A 64 -8.60 -3.79 14.35
N LEU A 65 -8.52 -3.11 13.21
CA LEU A 65 -7.56 -2.04 12.97
C LEU A 65 -8.24 -0.92 12.17
N ASN A 66 -8.43 0.22 12.82
CA ASN A 66 -8.82 1.44 12.13
C ASN A 66 -7.57 2.21 11.71
N VAL A 67 -7.20 2.14 10.43
CA VAL A 67 -5.99 2.81 9.91
C VAL A 67 -6.08 4.36 9.94
N ARG A 68 -7.26 4.93 10.16
CA ARG A 68 -7.45 6.38 10.37
C ARG A 68 -7.05 6.82 11.78
N ASP A 69 -6.94 5.90 12.70
CA ASP A 69 -6.58 6.13 14.09
C ASP A 69 -5.10 5.76 14.30
N ALA A 70 -4.29 6.79 14.60
CA ALA A 70 -2.85 6.61 14.83
C ALA A 70 -2.57 5.72 16.03
N ASP A 71 -3.33 5.86 17.11
CA ASP A 71 -3.16 5.08 18.33
C ASP A 71 -3.50 3.60 18.10
N SER A 72 -4.49 3.32 17.25
CA SER A 72 -4.82 1.96 16.84
C SER A 72 -3.66 1.27 16.12
N ILE A 73 -2.98 1.99 15.21
CA ILE A 73 -1.79 1.48 14.49
C ILE A 73 -0.62 1.29 15.45
N ALA A 74 -0.31 2.31 16.26
CA ALA A 74 0.80 2.29 17.20
C ALA A 74 0.66 1.16 18.25
N SER A 75 -0.57 0.99 18.79
CA SER A 75 -0.87 -0.07 19.76
C SER A 75 -0.67 -1.46 19.16
N LEU A 76 -1.18 -1.69 17.94
CA LEU A 76 -0.98 -2.97 17.26
C LEU A 76 0.50 -3.22 16.94
N ALA A 77 1.24 -2.21 16.47
CA ALA A 77 2.65 -2.32 16.20
C ALA A 77 3.48 -2.61 17.46
N ALA A 78 3.12 -2.00 18.59
CA ALA A 78 3.75 -2.27 19.88
C ALA A 78 3.44 -3.70 20.40
N GLU A 79 2.19 -4.16 20.25
CA GLU A 79 1.79 -5.54 20.61
C GLU A 79 2.57 -6.58 19.81
N LEU A 80 2.69 -6.37 18.49
CA LEU A 80 3.36 -7.32 17.60
C LEU A 80 4.89 -7.30 17.74
N GLY A 81 5.47 -6.15 18.10
CA GLY A 81 6.91 -5.98 18.15
C GLY A 81 7.56 -6.13 16.78
N ALA A 82 8.35 -7.17 16.56
CA ALA A 82 8.98 -7.44 15.27
C ALA A 82 8.03 -8.19 14.31
N ILE A 83 8.06 -7.83 13.03
CA ILE A 83 7.16 -8.34 11.99
C ILE A 83 7.92 -8.72 10.71
N ASP A 84 7.37 -9.66 9.93
CA ASP A 84 8.03 -10.16 8.73
C ASP A 84 7.42 -9.62 7.44
N ILE A 85 6.08 -9.52 7.37
CA ILE A 85 5.37 -9.08 6.17
C ILE A 85 4.27 -8.08 6.56
N VAL A 86 4.23 -6.93 5.88
CA VAL A 86 3.17 -5.93 6.00
C VAL A 86 2.65 -5.54 4.62
N PHE A 87 1.36 -5.70 4.40
CA PHE A 87 0.65 -5.08 3.27
C PHE A 87 -0.25 -3.95 3.77
N SER A 88 0.14 -2.71 3.50
CA SER A 88 -0.73 -1.54 3.64
C SER A 88 -1.64 -1.45 2.43
N ASN A 89 -2.81 -2.08 2.53
CA ASN A 89 -3.76 -2.22 1.42
C ASN A 89 -5.06 -1.43 1.64
N ALA A 90 -5.37 -1.06 2.88
CA ALA A 90 -6.58 -0.29 3.17
C ALA A 90 -6.61 1.02 2.37
N THR A 91 -7.74 1.30 1.72
CA THR A 91 -7.97 2.53 0.96
C THR A 91 -9.40 3.02 1.19
N ALA A 92 -9.63 4.33 1.01
CA ALA A 92 -10.97 4.87 0.99
C ALA A 92 -11.70 4.42 -0.29
N ARG A 93 -13.01 4.16 -0.17
CA ARG A 93 -13.86 4.01 -1.34
C ARG A 93 -14.24 5.40 -1.82
N MET A 94 -14.13 5.62 -3.12
CA MET A 94 -14.54 6.84 -3.81
C MET A 94 -15.64 6.51 -4.81
N SER A 95 -16.48 7.50 -5.14
CA SER A 95 -17.49 7.43 -6.20
C SER A 95 -17.17 8.43 -7.31
N PRO A 96 -17.30 8.05 -8.61
CA PRO A 96 -17.12 9.01 -9.70
C PRO A 96 -18.11 10.17 -9.69
N ASP A 97 -19.27 10.00 -9.04
CA ASP A 97 -20.35 10.99 -8.98
C ASP A 97 -20.33 11.84 -7.69
N ALA A 98 -19.41 11.58 -6.76
CA ALA A 98 -19.33 12.33 -5.51
C ALA A 98 -18.54 13.64 -5.68
N ASP A 99 -18.95 14.66 -4.91
CA ASP A 99 -18.14 15.88 -4.82
C ASP A 99 -16.81 15.57 -4.10
N PRO A 100 -15.66 16.01 -4.65
CA PRO A 100 -14.37 15.80 -4.00
C PRO A 100 -14.31 16.29 -2.54
N THR A 101 -15.06 17.35 -2.19
CA THR A 101 -15.10 17.87 -0.80
C THR A 101 -15.72 16.89 0.19
N ASP A 102 -16.62 16.01 -0.26
CA ASP A 102 -17.26 15.02 0.60
C ASP A 102 -16.35 13.80 0.87
N GLU A 103 -15.37 13.56 0.00
CA GLU A 103 -14.54 12.35 0.03
C GLU A 103 -13.09 12.60 0.43
N VAL A 104 -12.57 13.82 0.28
CA VAL A 104 -11.13 14.13 0.49
C VAL A 104 -10.64 13.75 1.88
N ASP A 105 -11.46 13.94 2.92
CA ASP A 105 -11.11 13.55 4.28
C ASP A 105 -10.89 12.05 4.43
N ALA A 106 -11.82 11.28 3.86
CA ALA A 106 -11.73 9.82 3.90
C ALA A 106 -10.50 9.33 3.11
N VAL A 107 -10.21 9.94 1.96
CA VAL A 107 -9.06 9.60 1.12
C VAL A 107 -7.76 9.97 1.81
N ALA A 108 -7.62 11.20 2.29
CA ALA A 108 -6.42 11.66 2.99
C ALA A 108 -6.12 10.82 4.23
N GLU A 109 -7.12 10.55 5.07
CA GLU A 109 -6.94 9.78 6.31
C GLU A 109 -6.67 8.30 6.07
N THR A 110 -7.41 7.65 5.14
CA THR A 110 -7.33 6.20 4.97
C THR A 110 -6.22 5.78 4.03
N SER A 111 -5.92 6.57 2.98
CA SER A 111 -4.94 6.20 1.96
C SER A 111 -3.57 6.85 2.22
N ASN A 112 -3.52 8.09 2.66
CA ASN A 112 -2.26 8.84 2.77
C ASN A 112 -1.69 8.87 4.20
N LEU A 113 -2.40 9.46 5.16
CA LEU A 113 -1.91 9.50 6.54
C LEU A 113 -1.81 8.12 7.18
N ALA A 114 -2.69 7.18 6.79
CA ALA A 114 -2.52 5.77 7.17
C ALA A 114 -1.22 5.17 6.60
N THR A 115 -0.84 5.50 5.36
CA THR A 115 0.42 5.04 4.76
C THR A 115 1.63 5.55 5.56
N THR A 116 1.68 6.85 5.88
CA THR A 116 2.80 7.42 6.65
C THR A 116 2.87 6.86 8.07
N ARG A 117 1.72 6.67 8.74
CA ARG A 117 1.62 6.02 10.06
C ARG A 117 2.12 4.56 10.03
N ILE A 118 1.68 3.76 9.04
CA ILE A 118 2.15 2.37 8.86
C ILE A 118 3.66 2.33 8.61
N LEU A 119 4.18 3.22 7.78
CA LEU A 119 5.62 3.31 7.51
C LEU A 119 6.41 3.68 8.77
N ARG A 120 5.96 4.66 9.56
CA ARG A 120 6.62 5.05 10.82
C ARG A 120 6.66 3.91 11.83
N GLU A 121 5.54 3.20 11.98
CA GLU A 121 5.41 2.16 13.00
C GLU A 121 6.03 0.84 12.61
N PHE A 122 5.88 0.40 11.37
CA PHE A 122 6.29 -0.94 10.98
C PHE A 122 7.65 -1.03 10.28
N ALA A 123 8.14 0.03 9.61
CA ALA A 123 9.45 -0.03 8.98
C ALA A 123 10.59 -0.31 9.99
N PRO A 124 10.65 0.35 11.18
CA PRO A 124 11.67 0.04 12.17
C PRO A 124 11.54 -1.37 12.78
N ARG A 125 10.35 -1.97 12.70
CA ARG A 125 10.02 -3.27 13.29
C ARG A 125 10.18 -4.45 12.32
N LEU A 126 10.53 -4.18 11.04
CA LEU A 126 10.80 -5.27 10.10
C LEU A 126 11.99 -6.10 10.56
N ARG A 127 11.82 -7.42 10.60
CA ARG A 127 12.92 -8.38 10.80
C ARG A 127 13.82 -8.42 9.57
N SER A 128 15.03 -8.94 9.72
CA SER A 128 15.87 -9.30 8.56
C SER A 128 15.09 -10.22 7.62
N GLY A 129 15.13 -9.91 6.33
CA GLY A 129 14.29 -10.58 5.33
C GLY A 129 12.85 -10.07 5.25
N GLY A 130 12.49 -9.03 6.02
CA GLY A 130 11.11 -8.51 6.08
C GLY A 130 10.68 -7.72 4.85
N ARG A 131 9.38 -7.63 4.63
CA ARG A 131 8.74 -6.97 3.48
C ARG A 131 7.62 -6.03 3.93
N LEU A 132 7.70 -4.76 3.57
CA LEU A 132 6.63 -3.77 3.78
C LEU A 132 6.19 -3.20 2.44
N ILE A 133 4.97 -3.49 2.05
CA ILE A 133 4.42 -3.18 0.73
C ILE A 133 3.24 -2.22 0.88
N ILE A 134 3.34 -1.05 0.24
CA ILE A 134 2.25 -0.07 0.15
C ILE A 134 1.50 -0.29 -1.17
N VAL A 135 0.22 -0.67 -1.08
CA VAL A 135 -0.61 -0.86 -2.29
C VAL A 135 -1.03 0.50 -2.83
N ALA A 136 -0.35 0.91 -3.90
CA ALA A 136 -0.57 2.16 -4.62
C ALA A 136 -1.31 1.93 -5.95
N SER A 137 -0.80 2.49 -7.05
CA SER A 137 -1.35 2.37 -8.41
C SER A 137 -0.32 2.89 -9.43
N ALA A 138 -0.50 2.57 -10.71
CA ALA A 138 0.21 3.22 -11.81
C ALA A 138 -0.11 4.74 -11.92
N LEU A 139 -1.15 5.21 -11.24
CA LEU A 139 -1.45 6.64 -11.06
C LEU A 139 -0.48 7.34 -10.08
N GLY A 140 0.42 6.60 -9.45
CA GLY A 140 1.33 7.11 -8.41
C GLY A 140 2.63 7.72 -8.93
N THR A 141 2.72 8.15 -10.19
CA THR A 141 3.89 8.76 -10.80
C THR A 141 3.67 10.24 -11.11
N LEU A 142 4.73 11.04 -11.15
CA LEU A 142 4.66 12.51 -11.28
C LEU A 142 4.00 12.97 -12.57
N ASP A 143 4.14 12.22 -13.67
CA ASP A 143 3.53 12.52 -14.97
C ASP A 143 1.99 12.49 -14.95
N LYS A 144 1.37 11.97 -13.89
CA LYS A 144 -0.08 11.98 -13.72
C LYS A 144 -0.62 13.26 -13.09
N LEU A 145 0.27 14.04 -12.48
CA LEU A 145 -0.07 15.33 -11.88
C LEU A 145 -0.02 16.46 -12.90
N ASP A 146 -0.73 17.54 -12.60
CA ASP A 146 -0.50 18.81 -13.30
C ASP A 146 0.97 19.25 -13.08
N PRO A 147 1.69 19.66 -14.14
CA PRO A 147 3.08 20.10 -14.02
C PRO A 147 3.32 21.22 -13.00
N ARG A 148 2.28 22.04 -12.71
CA ARG A 148 2.37 23.13 -11.72
C ARG A 148 2.62 22.62 -10.30
N ILE A 149 2.19 21.39 -9.96
CA ILE A 149 2.32 20.83 -8.62
C ILE A 149 3.25 19.63 -8.53
N ALA A 150 3.62 19.02 -9.66
CA ALA A 150 4.47 17.83 -9.66
C ALA A 150 5.78 18.04 -8.88
N GLY A 151 6.39 19.23 -8.97
CA GLY A 151 7.58 19.59 -8.18
C GLY A 151 7.36 19.51 -6.67
N ARG A 152 6.20 19.88 -6.15
CA ARG A 152 5.90 19.79 -4.71
C ARG A 152 5.94 18.33 -4.20
N PHE A 153 5.43 17.39 -5.00
CA PHE A 153 5.46 15.97 -4.67
C PHE A 153 6.87 15.38 -4.81
N ALA A 154 7.63 15.82 -5.81
CA ALA A 154 9.04 15.44 -5.96
C ALA A 154 9.87 15.91 -4.76
N ASP A 155 9.69 17.16 -4.33
CA ASP A 155 10.41 17.76 -3.22
C ASP A 155 10.19 17.02 -1.89
N VAL A 156 8.94 16.64 -1.56
CA VAL A 156 8.65 15.93 -0.31
C VAL A 156 9.15 14.47 -0.33
N ALA A 157 9.25 13.86 -1.51
CA ALA A 157 9.84 12.53 -1.66
C ALA A 157 11.36 12.52 -1.33
N GLU A 158 12.01 13.66 -1.39
CA GLU A 158 13.42 13.86 -1.02
C GLU A 158 13.59 14.37 0.43
N GLN A 159 12.51 14.51 1.18
CA GLN A 159 12.52 14.95 2.57
C GLN A 159 12.17 13.78 3.51
N ASP A 160 11.08 13.91 4.25
CA ASP A 160 10.64 12.94 5.25
C ASP A 160 9.11 12.75 5.23
N LEU A 161 8.62 11.89 6.10
CA LEU A 161 7.18 11.62 6.18
C LEU A 161 6.37 12.79 6.74
N ASP A 162 6.97 13.70 7.50
CA ASP A 162 6.29 14.88 8.01
C ASP A 162 6.04 15.89 6.89
N ALA A 163 6.99 16.03 5.95
CA ALA A 163 6.80 16.83 4.74
C ALA A 163 5.68 16.26 3.85
N VAL A 164 5.60 14.93 3.71
CA VAL A 164 4.50 14.28 2.99
C VAL A 164 3.15 14.52 3.68
N ASP A 165 3.08 14.40 5.01
CA ASP A 165 1.85 14.69 5.77
C ASP A 165 1.42 16.15 5.61
N ALA A 166 2.36 17.10 5.63
CA ALA A 166 2.09 18.52 5.40
C ALA A 166 1.55 18.80 3.98
N LEU A 167 2.11 18.13 2.96
CA LEU A 167 1.61 18.20 1.57
C LEU A 167 0.17 17.68 1.48
N VAL A 168 -0.12 16.54 2.11
CA VAL A 168 -1.46 15.95 2.14
C VAL A 168 -2.45 16.88 2.85
N ALA A 169 -2.05 17.51 3.94
CA ALA A 169 -2.87 18.49 4.66
C ALA A 169 -3.15 19.73 3.79
N ALA A 170 -2.16 20.24 3.06
CA ALA A 170 -2.34 21.37 2.14
C ALA A 170 -3.26 21.04 0.97
N TRP A 171 -3.11 19.86 0.37
CA TRP A 171 -4.02 19.37 -0.66
C TRP A 171 -5.46 19.24 -0.15
N ARG A 172 -5.65 18.58 1.00
CA ARG A 172 -6.96 18.44 1.65
C ARG A 172 -7.62 19.79 1.88
N GLN A 173 -6.88 20.77 2.41
CA GLN A 173 -7.39 22.12 2.63
C GLN A 173 -7.76 22.83 1.32
N ALA A 174 -6.94 22.71 0.26
CA ALA A 174 -7.24 23.30 -1.04
C ALA A 174 -8.54 22.74 -1.64
N VAL A 175 -8.82 21.43 -1.46
CA VAL A 175 -10.08 20.82 -1.90
C VAL A 175 -11.27 21.36 -1.10
N HIS A 176 -11.17 21.46 0.24
CA HIS A 176 -12.24 22.03 1.07
C HIS A 176 -12.54 23.49 0.75
N ASP A 177 -11.52 24.26 0.39
CA ASP A 177 -11.66 25.67 0.00
C ASP A 177 -12.20 25.84 -1.44
N GLY A 178 -12.47 24.75 -2.17
CA GLY A 178 -12.88 24.75 -3.56
C GLY A 178 -11.78 25.14 -4.55
N ARG A 179 -10.51 25.21 -4.09
CA ARG A 179 -9.34 25.61 -4.89
C ARG A 179 -8.55 24.45 -5.47
N GLY A 180 -8.92 23.20 -5.14
CA GLY A 180 -8.16 22.01 -5.49
C GLY A 180 -7.86 21.89 -6.98
N ALA A 181 -8.88 22.05 -7.84
CA ALA A 181 -8.71 22.00 -9.30
C ALA A 181 -7.86 23.18 -9.83
N ASP A 182 -8.10 24.39 -9.35
CA ASP A 182 -7.38 25.59 -9.77
C ASP A 182 -5.90 25.55 -9.38
N GLU A 183 -5.58 24.95 -8.24
CA GLU A 183 -4.20 24.73 -7.78
C GLU A 183 -3.50 23.56 -8.48
N GLY A 184 -4.21 22.79 -9.32
CA GLY A 184 -3.63 21.72 -10.11
C GLY A 184 -3.79 20.31 -9.51
N TYR A 185 -4.47 20.14 -8.38
CA TYR A 185 -4.73 18.80 -7.81
C TYR A 185 -5.78 18.01 -8.60
N GLY A 186 -6.56 18.69 -9.48
CA GLY A 186 -7.67 18.10 -10.23
C GLY A 186 -8.88 17.79 -9.36
N THR A 187 -9.85 17.11 -9.97
CA THR A 187 -11.08 16.66 -9.29
C THR A 187 -11.03 15.16 -8.93
N TRP A 188 -10.18 14.39 -9.58
CA TRP A 188 -10.02 12.98 -9.26
C TRP A 188 -9.00 12.77 -8.15
N LEU A 189 -9.48 12.70 -6.91
CA LEU A 189 -8.67 12.60 -5.69
C LEU A 189 -7.68 11.42 -5.69
N ASN A 190 -7.94 10.40 -6.51
CA ASN A 190 -7.08 9.21 -6.58
C ASN A 190 -5.66 9.54 -7.08
N ILE A 191 -5.52 10.47 -8.03
CA ILE A 191 -4.19 10.81 -8.59
C ILE A 191 -3.28 11.41 -7.53
N PRO A 192 -3.57 12.57 -6.91
CA PRO A 192 -2.70 13.15 -5.88
C PRO A 192 -2.51 12.21 -4.69
N SER A 193 -3.54 11.43 -4.33
CA SER A 193 -3.44 10.43 -3.27
C SER A 193 -2.42 9.34 -3.60
N LYS A 194 -2.44 8.77 -4.81
CA LYS A 194 -1.50 7.71 -5.20
C LYS A 194 -0.08 8.21 -5.36
N VAL A 195 0.11 9.43 -5.88
CA VAL A 195 1.44 10.06 -5.95
C VAL A 195 1.99 10.31 -4.54
N ALA A 196 1.18 10.80 -3.59
CA ALA A 196 1.61 11.00 -2.21
C ALA A 196 1.97 9.69 -1.49
N GLN A 197 1.28 8.57 -1.78
CA GLN A 197 1.66 7.25 -1.25
C GLN A 197 3.05 6.81 -1.74
N VAL A 198 3.36 7.00 -3.02
CA VAL A 198 4.68 6.68 -3.58
C VAL A 198 5.75 7.64 -3.03
N ALA A 199 5.44 8.94 -2.91
CA ALA A 199 6.33 9.91 -2.28
C ALA A 199 6.69 9.50 -0.84
N ALA A 200 5.72 9.02 -0.04
CA ALA A 200 5.97 8.53 1.31
C ALA A 200 6.91 7.32 1.35
N VAL A 201 6.76 6.39 0.40
CA VAL A 201 7.67 5.23 0.27
C VAL A 201 9.09 5.68 -0.08
N ARG A 202 9.25 6.62 -1.02
CA ARG A 202 10.55 7.17 -1.40
C ARG A 202 11.20 7.92 -0.24
N ALA A 203 10.45 8.77 0.44
CA ALA A 203 10.94 9.56 1.57
C ALA A 203 11.52 8.67 2.68
N ILE A 204 10.79 7.63 3.12
CA ILE A 204 11.29 6.74 4.17
C ILE A 204 12.44 5.85 3.69
N ALA A 205 12.43 5.46 2.42
CA ALA A 205 13.43 4.55 1.86
C ALA A 205 14.82 5.20 1.72
N ARG A 206 14.89 6.50 1.48
CA ARG A 206 16.11 7.23 1.15
C ARG A 206 17.25 7.00 2.15
N GLU A 207 16.99 7.20 3.42
CA GLU A 207 18.02 7.09 4.47
C GLU A 207 18.24 5.65 4.95
N ARG A 208 17.29 4.76 4.71
CA ARG A 208 17.26 3.40 5.21
C ARG A 208 17.83 2.38 4.22
N ARG A 209 17.87 2.73 2.93
CA ARG A 209 18.17 1.82 1.81
C ARG A 209 19.41 0.95 2.03
N ALA A 210 20.54 1.55 2.33
CA ALA A 210 21.82 0.80 2.43
C ALA A 210 21.79 -0.23 3.56
N ALA A 211 21.33 0.17 4.74
CA ALA A 211 21.26 -0.70 5.91
C ALA A 211 20.21 -1.82 5.73
N GLU A 212 19.05 -1.47 5.19
CA GLU A 212 17.95 -2.43 5.04
C GLU A 212 18.18 -3.43 3.91
N LEU A 213 18.80 -3.02 2.80
CA LEU A 213 19.23 -3.96 1.75
C LEU A 213 20.25 -4.95 2.26
N ALA A 214 21.19 -4.53 3.13
CA ALA A 214 22.16 -5.45 3.75
C ALA A 214 21.50 -6.51 4.64
N GLU A 215 20.31 -6.21 5.19
CA GLU A 215 19.48 -7.14 5.96
C GLU A 215 18.41 -7.84 5.11
N ASN A 216 18.47 -7.72 3.78
CA ASN A 216 17.47 -8.25 2.86
C ASN A 216 16.03 -7.77 3.17
N LYS A 217 15.87 -6.54 3.68
CA LYS A 217 14.57 -5.90 3.91
C LYS A 217 14.10 -5.16 2.67
N LEU A 218 12.79 -5.14 2.43
CA LEU A 218 12.19 -4.42 1.31
C LEU A 218 11.05 -3.53 1.79
N ILE A 219 11.13 -2.24 1.44
CA ILE A 219 10.03 -1.28 1.51
C ILE A 219 9.76 -0.79 0.09
N MET A 220 8.55 -0.95 -0.43
CA MET A 220 8.20 -0.51 -1.79
C MET A 220 6.72 -0.17 -1.93
N ALA A 221 6.38 0.56 -2.99
CA ALA A 221 5.02 0.75 -3.45
C ALA A 221 4.68 -0.29 -4.53
N LEU A 222 3.46 -0.79 -4.51
CA LEU A 222 2.94 -1.81 -5.43
C LEU A 222 1.83 -1.22 -6.31
N CYS A 223 1.95 -1.35 -7.62
CA CYS A 223 0.80 -1.27 -8.52
C CYS A 223 0.30 -2.68 -8.83
N PRO A 224 -0.88 -3.09 -8.35
CA PRO A 224 -1.39 -4.43 -8.59
C PRO A 224 -2.03 -4.62 -9.99
N GLY A 225 -2.15 -3.54 -10.78
CA GLY A 225 -2.91 -3.51 -12.03
C GLY A 225 -4.41 -3.24 -11.79
N LEU A 226 -5.19 -3.35 -12.86
CA LEU A 226 -6.65 -3.27 -12.77
C LEU A 226 -7.21 -4.57 -12.21
N ILE A 227 -8.00 -4.46 -11.15
CA ILE A 227 -8.58 -5.61 -10.43
C ILE A 227 -10.10 -5.50 -10.48
N ASP A 228 -10.78 -6.58 -10.79
CA ASP A 228 -12.24 -6.65 -10.77
C ASP A 228 -12.76 -6.71 -9.32
N THR A 229 -13.11 -5.54 -8.79
CA THR A 229 -13.62 -5.35 -7.44
C THR A 229 -14.73 -4.30 -7.41
N ASP A 230 -15.53 -4.29 -6.35
CA ASP A 230 -16.54 -3.25 -6.12
C ASP A 230 -15.96 -1.84 -6.03
N ALA A 231 -14.65 -1.71 -5.76
CA ALA A 231 -13.98 -0.41 -5.69
C ALA A 231 -13.58 0.12 -7.06
N SER A 232 -13.28 -0.76 -8.01
CA SER A 232 -12.82 -0.38 -9.36
C SER A 232 -13.95 -0.29 -10.39
N ARG A 233 -14.93 -1.18 -10.30
CA ARG A 233 -16.07 -1.24 -11.28
C ARG A 233 -16.74 0.11 -11.57
N PRO A 234 -16.97 1.01 -10.60
CA PRO A 234 -17.61 2.30 -10.90
C PRO A 234 -16.76 3.24 -11.78
N TRP A 235 -15.46 2.98 -11.91
CA TRP A 235 -14.51 3.85 -12.62
C TRP A 235 -14.17 3.39 -14.04
N PHE A 236 -14.54 2.16 -14.41
CA PHE A 236 -14.18 1.56 -15.68
C PHE A 236 -15.38 0.88 -16.32
N GLU A 237 -15.75 1.30 -17.52
CA GLU A 237 -16.85 0.69 -18.29
C GLU A 237 -16.46 -0.72 -18.78
N ASP A 238 -15.18 -0.89 -19.20
CA ASP A 238 -14.65 -2.17 -19.67
C ASP A 238 -13.72 -2.79 -18.62
N MET A 239 -14.19 -3.88 -18.03
CA MET A 239 -13.44 -4.70 -17.07
C MET A 239 -12.88 -6.00 -17.68
N SER A 240 -12.94 -6.17 -19.00
CA SER A 240 -12.53 -7.42 -19.69
C SER A 240 -11.05 -7.77 -19.47
N ASN A 241 -10.20 -6.77 -19.26
CA ASN A 241 -8.78 -6.93 -18.97
C ASN A 241 -8.45 -6.89 -17.46
N ALA A 242 -9.46 -6.79 -16.60
CA ALA A 242 -9.24 -6.76 -15.16
C ALA A 242 -8.88 -8.15 -14.63
N GLN A 243 -7.91 -8.19 -13.73
CA GLN A 243 -7.55 -9.38 -13.01
C GLN A 243 -8.56 -9.69 -11.91
N THR A 244 -8.76 -10.95 -11.59
CA THR A 244 -9.39 -11.32 -10.33
C THR A 244 -8.48 -10.90 -9.15
N PRO A 245 -9.02 -10.71 -7.93
CA PRO A 245 -8.19 -10.45 -6.75
C PRO A 245 -7.08 -11.50 -6.52
N ALA A 246 -7.37 -12.77 -6.78
CA ALA A 246 -6.40 -13.87 -6.66
C ALA A 246 -5.27 -13.76 -7.68
N GLN A 247 -5.58 -13.42 -8.93
CA GLN A 247 -4.56 -13.18 -9.97
C GLN A 247 -3.68 -11.99 -9.62
N ALA A 248 -4.28 -10.88 -9.17
CA ALA A 248 -3.56 -9.68 -8.77
C ALA A 248 -2.66 -9.90 -7.53
N ALA A 249 -3.04 -10.82 -6.63
CA ALA A 249 -2.25 -11.20 -5.47
C ALA A 249 -1.05 -12.11 -5.80
N SER A 250 -1.04 -12.79 -6.95
CA SER A 250 -0.04 -13.83 -7.27
C SER A 250 1.39 -13.30 -7.20
N TRP A 251 1.72 -12.27 -7.99
CA TRP A 251 3.07 -11.71 -8.01
C TRP A 251 3.53 -11.11 -6.66
N PRO A 252 2.74 -10.27 -5.95
CA PRO A 252 3.15 -9.77 -4.65
C PRO A 252 3.35 -10.89 -3.61
N LEU A 253 2.58 -11.97 -3.66
CA LEU A 253 2.79 -13.13 -2.78
C LEU A 253 4.12 -13.84 -3.07
N GLU A 254 4.48 -14.03 -4.33
CA GLU A 254 5.77 -14.59 -4.70
C GLU A 254 6.94 -13.72 -4.23
N LEU A 255 6.80 -12.41 -4.38
CA LEU A 255 7.80 -11.45 -3.92
C LEU A 255 8.03 -11.53 -2.40
N VAL A 256 6.94 -11.49 -1.60
CA VAL A 256 7.09 -11.42 -0.13
C VAL A 256 7.43 -12.77 0.51
N LEU A 257 7.10 -13.87 -0.14
CA LEU A 257 7.44 -15.22 0.32
C LEU A 257 8.80 -15.70 -0.21
N GLY A 258 9.34 -15.02 -1.23
CA GLY A 258 10.65 -15.31 -1.79
C GLY A 258 11.79 -14.95 -0.82
N SER A 259 12.89 -15.69 -0.93
CA SER A 259 14.10 -15.45 -0.12
C SER A 259 14.88 -14.21 -0.53
N THR A 260 14.73 -13.76 -1.78
CA THR A 260 15.43 -12.61 -2.36
C THR A 260 14.48 -11.76 -3.21
N PHE A 261 14.88 -10.56 -3.51
CA PHE A 261 14.19 -9.64 -4.42
C PHE A 261 15.23 -8.81 -5.22
N ASP A 262 14.77 -8.14 -6.28
CA ASP A 262 15.61 -7.20 -7.00
C ASP A 262 15.83 -5.93 -6.16
N PRO A 263 17.08 -5.57 -5.78
CA PRO A 263 17.37 -4.37 -5.00
C PRO A 263 16.87 -3.06 -5.63
N ALA A 264 16.61 -3.06 -6.95
CA ALA A 264 16.02 -1.92 -7.64
C ALA A 264 14.58 -1.60 -7.18
N PHE A 265 13.88 -2.56 -6.56
CA PHE A 265 12.51 -2.34 -6.07
C PHE A 265 12.45 -1.50 -4.80
N TYR A 266 13.54 -1.43 -4.05
CA TYR A 266 13.56 -0.74 -2.77
C TYR A 266 13.31 0.76 -2.91
N GLY A 267 12.24 1.25 -2.30
CA GLY A 267 11.82 2.65 -2.35
C GLY A 267 11.04 3.03 -3.61
N GLU A 268 10.76 2.10 -4.52
CA GLU A 268 10.18 2.39 -5.83
C GLU A 268 8.74 1.88 -5.96
N LEU A 269 8.03 2.40 -6.98
CA LEU A 269 6.74 1.86 -7.43
C LEU A 269 7.01 0.71 -8.41
N VAL A 270 6.49 -0.47 -8.10
CA VAL A 270 6.71 -1.67 -8.92
C VAL A 270 5.39 -2.25 -9.41
N GLN A 271 5.33 -2.61 -10.68
CA GLN A 271 4.22 -3.32 -11.30
C GLN A 271 4.73 -4.56 -12.03
N PHE A 272 4.22 -5.73 -11.68
CA PHE A 272 4.56 -7.02 -12.32
C PHE A 272 6.07 -7.27 -12.47
N GLY A 273 6.85 -6.97 -11.42
CA GLY A 273 8.30 -7.13 -11.42
C GLY A 273 9.07 -6.08 -12.21
N LYS A 274 8.46 -4.94 -12.54
CA LYS A 274 9.12 -3.82 -13.22
C LYS A 274 8.94 -2.54 -12.42
N VAL A 275 10.01 -1.80 -12.23
CA VAL A 275 9.94 -0.46 -11.65
C VAL A 275 9.21 0.46 -12.64
N LEU A 276 8.20 1.18 -12.15
CA LEU A 276 7.60 2.30 -12.85
C LEU A 276 8.38 3.56 -12.46
N PRO A 277 9.12 4.19 -13.41
CA PRO A 277 9.90 5.38 -13.10
C PRO A 277 9.05 6.49 -12.50
N TRP A 278 9.54 7.08 -11.42
CA TRP A 278 8.84 8.10 -10.64
C TRP A 278 8.37 9.29 -11.48
N GLU A 279 9.21 9.74 -12.43
CA GLU A 279 8.96 10.90 -13.28
C GLU A 279 7.93 10.63 -14.38
N THR A 280 7.96 9.43 -14.98
CA THR A 280 7.24 9.16 -16.24
C THR A 280 6.25 8.00 -16.18
N GLY A 281 6.34 7.13 -15.20
CA GLY A 281 5.51 5.93 -15.11
C GLY A 281 5.68 4.92 -16.25
N ILE A 282 6.57 5.17 -17.20
CA ILE A 282 6.86 4.28 -18.34
C ILE A 282 8.12 3.49 -18.04
N PRO A 283 8.07 2.14 -17.93
CA PRO A 283 9.26 1.33 -17.71
C PRO A 283 10.30 1.59 -18.80
N VAL A 284 11.51 1.98 -18.42
CA VAL A 284 12.64 2.05 -19.34
C VAL A 284 12.97 0.61 -19.76
N ALA A 285 13.00 0.35 -21.06
CA ALA A 285 13.48 -0.92 -21.57
C ALA A 285 14.94 -1.09 -21.12
N HIS A 286 15.21 -2.06 -20.26
CA HIS A 286 16.58 -2.43 -19.96
C HIS A 286 17.21 -2.95 -21.25
N THR A 287 18.06 -2.15 -21.88
CA THR A 287 19.04 -2.67 -22.80
C THR A 287 19.95 -3.56 -21.96
N ALA A 288 19.80 -4.86 -22.12
CA ALA A 288 20.76 -5.81 -21.56
C ALA A 288 22.14 -5.35 -22.04
N ALA A 289 23.01 -5.00 -21.08
CA ALA A 289 24.40 -4.76 -21.39
C ALA A 289 24.97 -6.05 -21.98
N ALA A 290 25.51 -5.94 -23.19
CA ALA A 290 26.15 -7.01 -23.92
C ALA A 290 27.45 -7.45 -23.21
#